data_e619ac02576f9d7a1d170b05d25497f6
#
_entry.id   e619ac02576f9d7a1d170b05d25497f6
#
_cell.length_a   1.000
_cell.length_b   1.000
_cell.length_c   1.000
_cell.angle_alpha   90.00
_cell.angle_beta   90.00
_cell.angle_gamma   90.00
#
_symmetry.space_group_name_H-M   'P 1'
#
loop_
_entity.id
_entity.type
_entity.pdbx_description
1 polymer ?
#
loop_
_entity_poly.entity_id
_entity_poly.type
_entity_poly.pdbx_seq_one_letter_code
_entity_poly.pdbx_strand_id
1 'polypeptide(L)'
;MAYIRKHRDKWQSIIRVQGHPHLAKSFTSRTDAKRWALETELKIRREDAGVAKIHFPKFEDVARKYIEEISILKKCYRDERYTILALLREAWSSYPINKIRPATINKWKDNLAKSVSGSTVNRRLDVISTMF
;
A
#
# COMPACT_ATOMS: atom_id res chain seq x y z
N MET A 1 9.11 7.41 -15.77
CA MET A 1 9.49 8.68 -16.39
C MET A 1 9.34 9.81 -15.39
N ALA A 2 10.37 10.61 -15.23
CA ALA A 2 10.34 11.76 -14.31
C ALA A 2 9.81 13.00 -15.02
N TYR A 3 8.91 13.72 -14.37
CA TYR A 3 8.38 14.98 -14.84
C TYR A 3 8.73 16.08 -13.84
N ILE A 4 9.29 17.20 -14.35
CA ILE A 4 9.72 18.33 -13.52
C ILE A 4 8.95 19.57 -13.95
N ARG A 5 8.28 20.20 -13.00
CA ARG A 5 7.52 21.43 -13.21
C ARG A 5 7.87 22.49 -12.17
N LYS A 6 7.71 23.74 -12.53
CA LYS A 6 7.73 24.85 -11.58
C LYS A 6 6.35 24.94 -10.93
N HIS A 7 6.31 24.93 -9.61
CA HIS A 7 5.08 25.09 -8.84
C HIS A 7 5.32 26.15 -7.76
N ARG A 8 4.73 27.33 -7.95
CA ARG A 8 5.03 28.54 -7.16
C ARG A 8 6.54 28.84 -7.22
N ASP A 9 7.21 29.01 -6.09
CA ASP A 9 8.65 29.33 -6.01
C ASP A 9 9.56 28.09 -5.93
N LYS A 10 9.01 26.90 -6.14
CA LYS A 10 9.74 25.62 -6.03
C LYS A 10 9.64 24.80 -7.31
N TRP A 11 10.63 23.94 -7.52
CA TRP A 11 10.65 22.93 -8.57
C TRP A 11 10.15 21.61 -8.03
N GLN A 12 9.04 21.11 -8.55
CA GLN A 12 8.48 19.83 -8.18
C GLN A 12 8.92 18.76 -9.17
N SER A 13 9.56 17.71 -8.66
CA SER A 13 9.88 16.50 -9.42
C SER A 13 8.85 15.41 -9.07
N ILE A 14 8.33 14.79 -10.11
CA ILE A 14 7.29 13.76 -10.01
C ILE A 14 7.77 12.54 -10.79
N ILE A 15 7.83 11.39 -10.13
CA ILE A 15 8.27 10.13 -10.72
C ILE A 15 7.11 9.16 -10.75
N ARG A 16 6.83 8.62 -11.94
CA ARG A 16 5.82 7.60 -12.18
C ARG A 16 6.48 6.43 -12.88
N VAL A 17 6.60 5.31 -12.17
CA VAL A 17 7.09 4.05 -12.72
C VAL A 17 6.00 3.01 -12.54
N GLN A 18 5.75 2.23 -13.58
CA GLN A 18 4.74 1.19 -13.54
C GLN A 18 5.10 0.15 -12.45
N GLY A 19 4.15 -0.18 -11.59
CA GLY A 19 4.38 -1.13 -10.49
C GLY A 19 4.94 -0.51 -9.20
N HIS A 20 5.28 0.78 -9.19
CA HIS A 20 5.78 1.50 -8.03
C HIS A 20 4.83 2.62 -7.59
N PRO A 21 4.85 3.00 -6.30
CA PRO A 21 4.08 4.13 -5.82
C PRO A 21 4.57 5.44 -6.46
N HIS A 22 3.65 6.36 -6.59
CA HIS A 22 3.89 7.68 -7.13
C HIS A 22 4.75 8.51 -6.17
N LEU A 23 5.92 8.94 -6.63
CA LEU A 23 6.84 9.73 -5.82
C LEU A 23 6.87 11.19 -6.30
N ALA A 24 6.74 12.13 -5.39
CA ALA A 24 6.85 13.56 -5.68
C ALA A 24 7.65 14.28 -4.58
N LYS A 25 8.55 15.18 -4.99
CA LYS A 25 9.35 15.99 -4.08
C LYS A 25 9.60 17.39 -4.66
N SER A 26 9.60 18.40 -3.79
CA SER A 26 9.83 19.80 -4.18
C SER A 26 11.22 20.28 -3.75
N PHE A 27 11.85 21.07 -4.62
CA PHE A 27 13.21 21.61 -4.46
C PHE A 27 13.22 23.10 -4.74
N THR A 28 14.18 23.80 -4.19
CA THR A 28 14.43 25.22 -4.48
C THR A 28 15.13 25.40 -5.83
N SER A 29 15.97 24.41 -6.23
CA SER A 29 16.72 24.42 -7.47
C SER A 29 16.17 23.39 -8.47
N ARG A 30 16.12 23.78 -9.75
CA ARG A 30 15.79 22.88 -10.85
C ARG A 30 16.84 21.76 -11.02
N THR A 31 18.09 22.08 -10.76
CA THR A 31 19.20 21.13 -10.86
C THR A 31 19.07 20.01 -9.83
N ASP A 32 18.71 20.37 -8.59
CA ASP A 32 18.50 19.38 -7.53
C ASP A 32 17.27 18.51 -7.78
N ALA A 33 16.20 19.09 -8.33
CA ALA A 33 15.03 18.35 -8.77
C ALA A 33 15.37 17.31 -9.84
N LYS A 34 16.22 17.67 -10.81
CA LYS A 34 16.71 16.75 -11.86
C LYS A 34 17.60 15.64 -11.29
N ARG A 35 18.55 16.00 -10.42
CA ARG A 35 19.45 15.03 -9.79
C ARG A 35 18.67 14.00 -8.98
N TRP A 36 17.78 14.44 -8.13
CA TRP A 36 16.94 13.56 -7.34
C TRP A 36 16.07 12.64 -8.22
N ALA A 37 15.51 13.17 -9.32
CA ALA A 37 14.72 12.38 -10.24
C ALA A 37 15.52 11.24 -10.85
N LEU A 38 16.73 11.55 -11.35
CA LEU A 38 17.62 10.57 -11.95
C LEU A 38 18.07 9.50 -10.95
N GLU A 39 18.49 9.90 -9.77
CA GLU A 39 18.90 8.98 -8.70
C GLU A 39 17.77 8.04 -8.29
N THR A 40 16.57 8.58 -8.16
CA THR A 40 15.40 7.80 -7.76
C THR A 40 14.96 6.83 -8.85
N GLU A 41 14.95 7.26 -10.13
CA GLU A 41 14.67 6.35 -11.26
C GLU A 41 15.69 5.21 -11.35
N LEU A 42 16.99 5.52 -11.19
CA LEU A 42 18.05 4.51 -11.16
C LEU A 42 17.88 3.52 -10.02
N LYS A 43 17.45 4.01 -8.85
CA LYS A 43 17.18 3.18 -7.68
C LYS A 43 16.04 2.22 -7.94
N ILE A 44 14.91 2.71 -8.46
CA ILE A 44 13.76 1.90 -8.84
C ILE A 44 14.13 0.84 -9.88
N ARG A 45 14.87 1.23 -10.94
CA ARG A 45 15.33 0.28 -11.97
C ARG A 45 16.26 -0.81 -11.43
N ARG A 46 17.13 -0.48 -10.48
CA ARG A 46 17.99 -1.47 -9.81
C ARG A 46 17.19 -2.44 -8.95
N GLU A 47 16.14 -1.95 -8.30
CA GLU A 47 15.19 -2.77 -7.55
C GLU A 47 14.43 -3.73 -8.47
N ASP A 48 13.91 -3.26 -9.60
CA ASP A 48 13.23 -4.07 -10.61
C ASP A 48 14.17 -5.10 -11.26
N ALA A 49 15.44 -4.75 -11.45
CA ALA A 49 16.46 -5.65 -11.97
C ALA A 49 16.94 -6.70 -10.93
N GLY A 50 16.40 -6.71 -9.72
CA GLY A 50 16.76 -7.66 -8.67
C GLY A 50 18.11 -7.39 -7.99
N VAL A 51 18.73 -6.24 -8.25
CA VAL A 51 20.01 -5.82 -7.63
C VAL A 51 19.80 -5.37 -6.18
N ALA A 52 18.60 -4.88 -5.85
CA ALA A 52 18.17 -4.60 -4.48
C ALA A 52 16.76 -5.15 -4.28
N LYS A 53 16.64 -6.31 -3.67
CA LYS A 53 15.32 -6.88 -3.33
C LYS A 53 14.75 -6.12 -2.15
N ILE A 54 13.79 -5.22 -2.39
CA ILE A 54 12.93 -4.75 -1.32
C ILE A 54 12.02 -5.92 -0.94
N HIS A 55 12.22 -6.43 0.27
CA HIS A 55 11.36 -7.47 0.81
C HIS A 55 10.10 -6.80 1.38
N PHE A 56 8.99 -6.93 0.66
CA PHE A 56 7.69 -6.51 1.18
C PHE A 56 7.13 -7.59 2.10
N PRO A 57 6.67 -7.24 3.30
CA PRO A 57 6.05 -8.21 4.20
C PRO A 57 4.78 -8.77 3.58
N LYS A 58 4.41 -9.97 3.96
CA LYS A 58 3.13 -10.56 3.59
C LYS A 58 2.01 -9.89 4.36
N PHE A 59 0.80 -9.86 3.78
CA PHE A 59 -0.38 -9.31 4.46
C PHE A 59 -0.61 -10.02 5.81
N GLU A 60 -0.46 -11.33 5.87
CA GLU A 60 -0.63 -12.11 7.11
C GLU A 60 0.29 -11.65 8.24
N ASP A 61 1.55 -11.30 7.95
CA ASP A 61 2.50 -10.82 8.94
C ASP A 61 2.10 -9.44 9.47
N VAL A 62 1.70 -8.56 8.57
CA VAL A 62 1.21 -7.22 8.92
C VAL A 62 -0.07 -7.28 9.73
N ALA A 63 -1.01 -8.14 9.34
CA ALA A 63 -2.28 -8.30 10.02
C ALA A 63 -2.10 -8.84 11.46
N ARG A 64 -1.20 -9.81 11.65
CA ARG A 64 -0.86 -10.33 12.98
C ARG A 64 -0.24 -9.25 13.87
N LYS A 65 0.74 -8.53 13.34
CA LYS A 65 1.37 -7.42 14.03
C LYS A 65 0.40 -6.30 14.38
N TYR A 66 -0.52 -6.00 13.47
CA TYR A 66 -1.58 -5.03 13.71
C TYR A 66 -2.51 -5.44 14.87
N ILE A 67 -2.88 -6.72 14.98
CA ILE A 67 -3.67 -7.23 16.09
C ILE A 67 -2.94 -7.03 17.41
N GLU A 68 -1.64 -7.35 17.46
CA GLU A 68 -0.83 -7.34 18.67
C GLU A 68 -0.49 -5.92 19.16
N GLU A 69 -0.21 -5.00 18.25
CA GLU A 69 0.31 -3.68 18.59
C GLU A 69 -0.76 -2.57 18.57
N ILE A 70 -1.77 -2.66 17.70
CA ILE A 70 -2.72 -1.57 17.46
C ILE A 70 -4.13 -1.96 17.86
N SER A 71 -4.64 -3.08 17.36
CA SER A 71 -6.02 -3.48 17.57
C SER A 71 -6.34 -3.69 19.05
N ILE A 72 -5.39 -4.25 19.81
CA ILE A 72 -5.53 -4.51 21.24
C ILE A 72 -5.81 -3.23 22.07
N LEU A 73 -5.40 -2.07 21.59
CA LEU A 73 -5.59 -0.78 22.27
C LEU A 73 -6.97 -0.18 22.00
N LYS A 74 -7.75 -0.76 21.10
CA LYS A 74 -9.05 -0.23 20.68
C LYS A 74 -10.20 -0.84 21.49
N LYS A 75 -11.24 -0.04 21.70
CA LYS A 75 -12.49 -0.51 22.36
C LYS A 75 -13.18 -1.64 21.57
N CYS A 76 -13.09 -1.61 20.24
CA CYS A 76 -13.67 -2.60 19.33
C CYS A 76 -12.74 -3.79 19.02
N TYR A 77 -11.72 -4.02 19.86
CA TYR A 77 -10.69 -5.04 19.66
C TYR A 77 -11.24 -6.42 19.28
N ARG A 78 -12.29 -6.89 19.95
CA ARG A 78 -12.84 -8.22 19.72
C ARG A 78 -13.41 -8.37 18.31
N ASP A 79 -14.19 -7.40 17.86
CA ASP A 79 -14.84 -7.42 16.55
C ASP A 79 -13.81 -7.22 15.43
N GLU A 80 -12.86 -6.31 15.63
CA GLU A 80 -11.78 -6.05 14.68
C GLU A 80 -10.89 -7.29 14.54
N ARG A 81 -10.48 -7.90 15.65
CA ARG A 81 -9.70 -9.14 15.66
C ARG A 81 -10.41 -10.27 14.91
N TYR A 82 -11.71 -10.45 15.17
CA TYR A 82 -12.51 -11.46 14.48
C TYR A 82 -12.52 -11.24 12.96
N THR A 83 -12.70 -10.00 12.55
CA THR A 83 -12.64 -9.61 11.13
C THR A 83 -11.27 -9.89 10.51
N ILE A 84 -10.18 -9.53 11.18
CA ILE A 84 -8.82 -9.76 10.69
C ILE A 84 -8.51 -11.26 10.60
N LEU A 85 -8.93 -12.06 11.58
CA LEU A 85 -8.77 -13.51 11.54
C LEU A 85 -9.54 -14.15 10.38
N ALA A 86 -10.70 -13.60 10.01
CA ALA A 86 -11.44 -14.02 8.82
C ALA A 86 -10.67 -13.69 7.53
N LEU A 87 -10.04 -12.51 7.45
CA LEU A 87 -9.21 -12.10 6.31
C LEU A 87 -7.96 -12.98 6.15
N LEU A 88 -7.38 -13.46 7.24
CA LEU A 88 -6.21 -14.35 7.21
C LEU A 88 -6.52 -15.72 6.60
N ARG A 89 -7.78 -16.11 6.48
CA ARG A 89 -8.20 -17.35 5.82
C ARG A 89 -8.29 -17.22 4.31
N GLU A 90 -8.24 -15.99 3.79
CA GLU A 90 -8.29 -15.74 2.35
C GLU A 90 -6.96 -16.12 1.68
N ALA A 91 -7.03 -16.67 0.46
CA ALA A 91 -5.84 -17.12 -0.27
C ALA A 91 -4.83 -15.98 -0.52
N TRP A 92 -5.31 -14.74 -0.69
CA TRP A 92 -4.46 -13.58 -0.93
C TRP A 92 -3.74 -13.06 0.32
N SER A 93 -4.08 -13.56 1.52
CA SER A 93 -3.42 -13.16 2.78
C SER A 93 -1.93 -13.50 2.81
N SER A 94 -1.52 -14.54 2.09
CA SER A 94 -0.11 -14.95 1.94
C SER A 94 0.68 -14.13 0.92
N TYR A 95 0.02 -13.21 0.20
CA TYR A 95 0.69 -12.38 -0.80
C TYR A 95 1.45 -11.23 -0.14
N PRO A 96 2.61 -10.84 -0.71
CA PRO A 96 3.27 -9.60 -0.33
C PRO A 96 2.32 -8.40 -0.53
N ILE A 97 2.37 -7.41 0.36
CA ILE A 97 1.46 -6.25 0.34
C ILE A 97 1.45 -5.55 -1.02
N ASN A 98 2.61 -5.41 -1.66
CA ASN A 98 2.74 -4.75 -2.96
C ASN A 98 2.08 -5.52 -4.11
N LYS A 99 1.73 -6.79 -3.92
CA LYS A 99 1.03 -7.61 -4.92
C LYS A 99 -0.47 -7.68 -4.72
N ILE A 100 -0.98 -7.20 -3.59
CA ILE A 100 -2.42 -7.11 -3.35
C ILE A 100 -2.95 -5.89 -4.09
N ARG A 101 -3.68 -6.14 -5.17
CA ARG A 101 -4.23 -5.11 -6.05
C ARG A 101 -5.67 -4.82 -5.73
N PRO A 102 -6.21 -3.64 -6.08
CA PRO A 102 -7.62 -3.32 -5.93
C PRO A 102 -8.56 -4.37 -6.54
N ALA A 103 -8.18 -4.99 -7.66
CA ALA A 103 -8.93 -6.06 -8.29
C ALA A 103 -9.10 -7.29 -7.39
N THR A 104 -8.07 -7.65 -6.62
CA THR A 104 -8.10 -8.76 -5.65
C THR A 104 -9.10 -8.47 -4.55
N ILE A 105 -9.06 -7.28 -3.98
CA ILE A 105 -9.99 -6.84 -2.93
C ILE A 105 -11.42 -6.73 -3.46
N ASN A 106 -11.62 -6.20 -4.65
CA ASN A 106 -12.95 -6.11 -5.27
C ASN A 106 -13.57 -7.50 -5.49
N LYS A 107 -12.80 -8.46 -6.00
CA LYS A 107 -13.26 -9.84 -6.18
C LYS A 107 -13.68 -10.49 -4.84
N TRP A 108 -12.87 -10.30 -3.81
CA TRP A 108 -13.19 -10.76 -2.46
C TRP A 108 -14.45 -10.07 -1.92
N LYS A 109 -14.57 -8.76 -2.06
CA LYS A 109 -15.74 -7.96 -1.67
C LYS A 109 -17.02 -8.48 -2.34
N ASP A 110 -16.98 -8.71 -3.65
CA ASP A 110 -18.13 -9.17 -4.42
C ASP A 110 -18.58 -10.57 -4.00
N ASN A 111 -17.62 -11.45 -3.67
CA ASN A 111 -17.93 -12.76 -3.12
C ASN A 111 -18.54 -12.66 -1.70
N LEU A 112 -17.99 -11.79 -0.86
CA LEU A 112 -18.49 -11.58 0.50
C LEU A 112 -19.92 -11.00 0.50
N ALA A 113 -20.24 -10.10 -0.42
CA ALA A 113 -21.56 -9.47 -0.56
C ALA A 113 -22.67 -10.46 -0.88
N LYS A 114 -22.35 -11.66 -1.35
CA LYS A 114 -23.32 -12.75 -1.58
C LYS A 114 -23.83 -13.40 -0.30
N SER A 115 -23.05 -13.30 0.78
CA SER A 115 -23.32 -14.03 2.04
C SER A 115 -23.60 -13.11 3.23
N VAL A 116 -23.24 -11.82 3.16
CA VAL A 116 -23.42 -10.87 4.26
C VAL A 116 -23.99 -9.54 3.77
N SER A 117 -24.54 -8.75 4.72
CA SER A 117 -25.12 -7.43 4.40
C SER A 117 -24.06 -6.42 3.96
N GLY A 118 -24.47 -5.38 3.21
CA GLY A 118 -23.58 -4.32 2.75
C GLY A 118 -22.89 -3.59 3.91
N SER A 119 -23.55 -3.41 5.06
CA SER A 119 -22.94 -2.79 6.23
C SER A 119 -21.77 -3.63 6.79
N THR A 120 -21.90 -4.96 6.77
CA THR A 120 -20.83 -5.87 7.18
C THR A 120 -19.66 -5.82 6.20
N VAL A 121 -19.94 -5.77 4.90
CA VAL A 121 -18.91 -5.60 3.86
C VAL A 121 -18.12 -4.31 4.10
N ASN A 122 -18.81 -3.19 4.31
CA ASN A 122 -18.18 -1.89 4.56
C ASN A 122 -17.29 -1.91 5.81
N ARG A 123 -17.76 -2.47 6.91
CA ARG A 123 -16.95 -2.61 8.14
C ARG A 123 -15.66 -3.40 7.90
N ARG A 124 -15.73 -4.47 7.13
CA ARG A 124 -14.54 -5.27 6.80
C ARG A 124 -13.59 -4.53 5.86
N LEU A 125 -14.11 -3.75 4.92
CA LEU A 125 -13.30 -2.88 4.07
C LEU A 125 -12.61 -1.78 4.88
N ASP A 126 -13.28 -1.20 5.87
CA ASP A 126 -12.69 -0.19 6.76
C ASP A 126 -11.50 -0.75 7.54
N VAL A 127 -11.60 -1.99 8.03
CA VAL A 127 -10.48 -2.67 8.70
C VAL A 127 -9.30 -2.87 7.75
N ILE A 128 -9.54 -3.31 6.51
CA ILE A 128 -8.49 -3.44 5.49
C ILE A 128 -7.85 -2.08 5.21
N SER A 129 -8.66 -1.05 4.99
CA SER A 129 -8.17 0.31 4.71
C SER A 129 -7.30 0.89 5.83
N THR A 130 -7.54 0.48 7.07
CA THR A 130 -6.76 0.94 8.23
C THR A 130 -5.38 0.27 8.30
N MET A 131 -5.22 -0.89 7.68
CA MET A 131 -3.95 -1.65 7.68
C MET A 131 -3.03 -1.29 6.50
N PHE A 132 -3.56 -0.70 5.43
CA PHE A 132 -2.81 -0.23 4.25
C PHE A 132 -2.51 1.26 4.32
#